data_f7324f358c86bee033bfdd73c3f96903
#
_entry.id   f7324f358c86bee033bfdd73c3f96903
#
_cell.length_a   1.000
_cell.length_b   1.000
_cell.length_c   1.000
_cell.angle_alpha   90.00
_cell.angle_beta   90.00
_cell.angle_gamma   90.00
#
_symmetry.space_group_name_H-M   'P 1'
#
loop_
_entity.id
_entity.type
_entity.pdbx_description
1 polymer ?
#
loop_
_entity_poly.entity_id
_entity_poly.type
_entity_poly.pdbx_seq_one_letter_code
_entity_poly.pdbx_strand_id
1 'polypeptide(L)'
;MTIPATVGAFAIVPSNNLTAAVPFWERLGFARTGGDANYIIMTGWDCEVHLTQAGDGPWRVPEEHNPFGVFIRTPQVEAIAARVDDLVIRPGGVLRHREWGLYEVGICGPDGLLVRIGWPSRLMQARTA
;
A
#
# COMPACT_ATOMS: atom_id res chain seq x y z
N MET A 1 -9.71 -16.27 -17.41
CA MET A 1 -8.40 -16.75 -16.93
C MET A 1 -8.33 -16.65 -15.42
N THR A 2 -7.89 -17.69 -14.78
CA THR A 2 -7.73 -17.70 -13.32
C THR A 2 -6.35 -17.21 -12.95
N ILE A 3 -6.29 -16.32 -11.96
CA ILE A 3 -4.99 -15.88 -11.41
C ILE A 3 -4.51 -16.97 -10.47
N PRO A 4 -3.29 -17.48 -10.65
CA PRO A 4 -2.76 -18.51 -9.76
C PRO A 4 -2.67 -17.98 -8.33
N ALA A 5 -3.05 -18.83 -7.38
CA ALA A 5 -2.88 -18.51 -5.97
C ALA A 5 -1.40 -18.60 -5.58
N THR A 6 -0.95 -17.70 -4.72
CA THR A 6 0.41 -17.72 -4.19
C THR A 6 0.37 -18.00 -2.70
N VAL A 7 1.41 -18.65 -2.20
CA VAL A 7 1.59 -18.80 -0.75
C VAL A 7 2.07 -17.48 -0.19
N GLY A 8 1.47 -17.05 0.90
CA GLY A 8 1.88 -15.79 1.53
C GLY A 8 0.96 -15.41 2.67
N ALA A 9 1.36 -14.39 3.39
CA ALA A 9 0.53 -13.73 4.39
C ALA A 9 0.17 -12.37 3.84
N PHE A 10 -1.11 -12.04 3.82
CA PHE A 10 -1.59 -10.80 3.21
C PHE A 10 -2.31 -9.96 4.25
N ALA A 11 -2.10 -8.65 4.20
CA ALA A 11 -2.78 -7.73 5.10
C ALA A 11 -4.26 -7.69 4.75
N ILE A 12 -5.12 -7.65 5.77
CA ILE A 12 -6.54 -7.35 5.64
C ILE A 12 -6.73 -5.96 6.21
N VAL A 13 -7.01 -5.00 5.35
CA VAL A 13 -7.07 -3.58 5.70
C VAL A 13 -8.53 -3.16 5.86
N PRO A 14 -8.95 -2.77 7.08
CA PRO A 14 -10.30 -2.22 7.26
C PRO A 14 -10.40 -0.88 6.54
N SER A 15 -11.50 -0.65 5.86
CA SER A 15 -11.76 0.58 5.14
C SER A 15 -13.15 1.07 5.48
N ASN A 16 -13.27 2.33 5.88
CA ASN A 16 -14.58 2.89 6.20
C ASN A 16 -15.47 3.01 4.97
N ASN A 17 -14.85 3.12 3.79
CA ASN A 17 -15.56 3.21 2.52
C ASN A 17 -14.73 2.54 1.42
N LEU A 18 -15.09 1.31 1.06
CA LEU A 18 -14.36 0.56 0.03
C LEU A 18 -14.41 1.26 -1.34
N THR A 19 -15.54 1.87 -1.67
CA THR A 19 -15.68 2.57 -2.95
C THR A 19 -14.65 3.68 -3.10
N ALA A 20 -14.32 4.35 -2.00
CA ALA A 20 -13.31 5.40 -1.99
C ALA A 20 -11.89 4.83 -1.91
N ALA A 21 -11.73 3.67 -1.31
CA ALA A 21 -10.40 3.07 -1.12
C ALA A 21 -9.84 2.46 -2.41
N VAL A 22 -10.67 1.85 -3.24
CA VAL A 22 -10.22 1.18 -4.46
C VAL A 22 -9.43 2.11 -5.39
N PRO A 23 -9.88 3.34 -5.69
CA PRO A 23 -9.12 4.25 -6.56
C PRO A 23 -7.72 4.56 -6.04
N PHE A 24 -7.53 4.63 -4.72
CA PHE A 24 -6.21 4.84 -4.14
C PHE A 24 -5.26 3.71 -4.51
N TRP A 25 -5.70 2.45 -4.33
CA TRP A 25 -4.87 1.29 -4.66
C TRP A 25 -4.60 1.20 -6.16
N GLU A 26 -5.58 1.59 -6.98
CA GLU A 26 -5.38 1.66 -8.43
C GLU A 26 -4.33 2.69 -8.83
N ARG A 27 -4.31 3.83 -8.14
CA ARG A 27 -3.26 4.84 -8.37
C ARG A 27 -1.87 4.29 -8.07
N LEU A 28 -1.75 3.46 -7.05
CA LEU A 28 -0.48 2.80 -6.72
C LEU A 28 -0.04 1.82 -7.80
N GLY A 29 -0.95 1.34 -8.61
CA GLY A 29 -0.67 0.36 -9.65
C GLY A 29 -1.26 -1.02 -9.37
N PHE A 30 -2.15 -1.12 -8.38
CA PHE A 30 -2.87 -2.36 -8.10
C PHE A 30 -4.13 -2.45 -8.95
N ALA A 31 -4.58 -3.68 -9.17
CA ALA A 31 -5.83 -3.96 -9.86
C ALA A 31 -6.70 -4.86 -8.98
N ARG A 32 -8.00 -4.67 -9.05
CA ARG A 32 -8.94 -5.55 -8.37
C ARG A 32 -8.94 -6.91 -9.08
N THR A 33 -8.68 -7.97 -8.34
CA THR A 33 -8.60 -9.33 -8.88
C THR A 33 -9.57 -10.29 -8.23
N GLY A 34 -10.35 -9.87 -7.23
CA GLY A 34 -11.31 -10.76 -6.60
C GLY A 34 -12.14 -10.05 -5.55
N GLY A 35 -12.97 -10.84 -4.88
CA GLY A 35 -13.80 -10.38 -3.79
C GLY A 35 -15.22 -10.04 -4.22
N ASP A 36 -15.93 -9.34 -3.32
CA ASP A 36 -17.31 -8.94 -3.52
C ASP A 36 -17.50 -7.47 -3.07
N ALA A 37 -18.73 -7.05 -2.78
CA ALA A 37 -19.00 -5.68 -2.40
C ALA A 37 -18.40 -5.28 -1.04
N ASN A 38 -18.12 -6.25 -0.17
CA ASN A 38 -17.68 -6.01 1.20
C ASN A 38 -16.23 -6.43 1.46
N TYR A 39 -15.60 -7.12 0.52
CA TYR A 39 -14.25 -7.61 0.67
C TYR A 39 -13.60 -7.65 -0.72
N ILE A 40 -12.53 -6.88 -0.89
CA ILE A 40 -11.91 -6.71 -2.21
C ILE A 40 -10.46 -7.16 -2.15
N ILE A 41 -10.04 -7.92 -3.15
CA ILE A 41 -8.66 -8.35 -3.32
C ILE A 41 -8.02 -7.48 -4.39
N MET A 42 -6.91 -6.83 -4.02
CA MET A 42 -6.12 -5.98 -4.92
C MET A 42 -4.75 -6.60 -5.11
N THR A 43 -4.27 -6.68 -6.34
CA THR A 43 -2.94 -7.20 -6.64
C THR A 43 -2.16 -6.23 -7.52
N GLY A 44 -0.86 -6.14 -7.28
CA GLY A 44 0.05 -5.32 -8.07
C GLY A 44 1.46 -5.45 -7.54
N TRP A 45 2.45 -5.25 -8.40
CA TRP A 45 3.86 -5.29 -8.04
C TRP A 45 4.26 -6.62 -7.37
N ASP A 46 3.63 -7.73 -7.80
CA ASP A 46 3.78 -9.06 -7.20
C ASP A 46 3.33 -9.12 -5.73
N CYS A 47 2.51 -8.18 -5.31
CA CYS A 47 1.95 -8.10 -3.96
C CYS A 47 0.44 -8.24 -3.99
N GLU A 48 -0.12 -8.59 -2.85
CA GLU A 48 -1.57 -8.75 -2.69
C GLU A 48 -2.00 -8.08 -1.37
N VAL A 49 -3.12 -7.38 -1.39
CA VAL A 49 -3.71 -6.79 -0.20
C VAL A 49 -5.21 -6.99 -0.25
N HIS A 50 -5.81 -7.26 0.89
CA HIS A 50 -7.25 -7.42 1.02
C HIS A 50 -7.85 -6.22 1.74
N LEU A 51 -8.98 -5.73 1.23
CA LEU A 51 -9.68 -4.59 1.80
C LEU A 51 -11.03 -5.08 2.30
N THR A 52 -11.34 -4.80 3.55
CA THR A 52 -12.63 -5.18 4.12
C THR A 52 -13.47 -3.94 4.46
N GLN A 53 -14.77 -4.00 4.18
CA GLN A 53 -15.68 -2.90 4.49
C GLN A 53 -15.90 -2.84 6.00
N ALA A 54 -15.47 -1.74 6.61
CA ALA A 54 -15.70 -1.48 8.03
C ALA A 54 -16.96 -0.65 8.26
N GLY A 55 -17.19 0.36 7.39
CA GLY A 55 -18.38 1.21 7.49
C GLY A 55 -18.52 1.84 8.87
N ASP A 56 -19.71 1.79 9.43
CA ASP A 56 -20.03 2.28 10.78
C ASP A 56 -20.02 1.16 11.83
N GLY A 57 -19.58 -0.02 11.44
CA GLY A 57 -19.56 -1.17 12.32
C GLY A 57 -18.43 -1.16 13.34
N PRO A 58 -18.27 -2.26 14.09
CA PRO A 58 -17.26 -2.33 15.16
C PRO A 58 -15.81 -2.24 14.65
N TRP A 59 -15.59 -2.43 13.38
CA TRP A 59 -14.25 -2.34 12.78
C TRP A 59 -13.97 -0.97 12.17
N ARG A 60 -14.89 0.00 12.36
CA ARG A 60 -14.69 1.35 11.86
C ARG A 60 -13.35 1.89 12.32
N VAL A 61 -12.61 2.48 11.37
CA VAL A 61 -11.27 2.99 11.64
C VAL A 61 -11.34 4.46 12.03
N PRO A 62 -10.71 4.87 13.16
CA PRO A 62 -10.58 6.28 13.49
C PRO A 62 -9.56 6.93 12.55
N GLU A 63 -10.01 7.86 11.74
CA GLU A 63 -9.19 8.46 10.67
C GLU A 63 -7.97 9.21 11.20
N GLU A 64 -8.09 9.84 12.37
CA GLU A 64 -6.99 10.58 12.99
C GLU A 64 -5.93 9.66 13.58
N HIS A 65 -6.28 8.41 13.83
CA HIS A 65 -5.41 7.46 14.53
C HIS A 65 -5.54 6.07 13.97
N ASN A 66 -5.49 5.94 12.64
CA ASN A 66 -5.57 4.62 12.02
C ASN A 66 -4.36 3.78 12.50
N PRO A 67 -4.59 2.70 13.26
CA PRO A 67 -3.49 1.90 13.79
C PRO A 67 -2.90 0.93 12.77
N PHE A 68 -3.50 0.84 11.59
CA PHE A 68 -3.06 -0.09 10.57
C PHE A 68 -2.05 0.58 9.64
N GLY A 69 -1.23 -0.24 9.01
CA GLY A 69 -0.29 0.21 8.00
C GLY A 69 0.04 -0.93 7.06
N VAL A 70 0.51 -0.58 5.88
CA VAL A 70 0.94 -1.56 4.88
C VAL A 70 2.33 -1.18 4.40
N PHE A 71 3.23 -2.14 4.39
CA PHE A 71 4.55 -1.97 3.79
C PHE A 71 4.62 -2.79 2.51
N ILE A 72 4.88 -2.11 1.40
CA ILE A 72 5.06 -2.75 0.10
C ILE A 72 6.54 -2.86 -0.18
N ARG A 73 7.06 -4.07 -0.27
CA ARG A 73 8.47 -4.30 -0.59
C ARG A 73 8.59 -4.62 -2.07
N THR A 74 9.25 -3.73 -2.80
CA THR A 74 9.43 -3.89 -4.24
C THR A 74 10.61 -3.05 -4.71
N PRO A 75 11.39 -3.53 -5.71
CA PRO A 75 12.44 -2.70 -6.30
C PRO A 75 11.89 -1.54 -7.14
N GLN A 76 10.58 -1.51 -7.41
CA GLN A 76 9.95 -0.47 -8.23
C GLN A 76 9.52 0.75 -7.41
N VAL A 77 10.25 1.07 -6.36
CA VAL A 77 9.91 2.16 -5.43
C VAL A 77 9.74 3.48 -6.15
N GLU A 78 10.69 3.82 -7.03
CA GLU A 78 10.66 5.11 -7.73
C GLU A 78 9.46 5.23 -8.66
N ALA A 79 9.14 4.16 -9.37
CA ALA A 79 8.00 4.14 -10.28
C ALA A 79 6.68 4.33 -9.53
N ILE A 80 6.54 3.69 -8.37
CA ILE A 80 5.35 3.85 -7.54
C ILE A 80 5.28 5.24 -6.95
N ALA A 81 6.39 5.74 -6.40
CA ALA A 81 6.45 7.08 -5.78
C ALA A 81 6.02 8.17 -6.78
N ALA A 82 6.44 8.04 -8.03
CA ALA A 82 6.08 9.00 -9.07
C ALA A 82 4.57 9.05 -9.34
N ARG A 83 3.86 7.94 -9.13
CA ARG A 83 2.41 7.88 -9.36
C ARG A 83 1.61 8.59 -8.28
N VAL A 84 2.17 8.76 -7.08
CA VAL A 84 1.44 9.22 -5.88
C VAL A 84 2.18 10.34 -5.16
N ASP A 85 2.94 11.15 -5.87
CA ASP A 85 3.73 12.22 -5.26
C ASP A 85 2.90 13.18 -4.41
N ASP A 86 1.67 13.46 -4.82
CA ASP A 86 0.75 14.33 -4.08
C ASP A 86 0.29 13.73 -2.74
N LEU A 87 0.49 12.43 -2.53
CA LEU A 87 0.08 11.75 -1.30
C LEU A 87 1.25 11.55 -0.33
N VAL A 88 2.45 11.94 -0.71
CA VAL A 88 3.64 11.79 0.13
C VAL A 88 3.50 12.59 1.42
N ILE A 89 3.80 11.93 2.55
CA ILE A 89 3.80 12.57 3.85
C ILE A 89 5.06 13.42 3.97
N ARG A 90 4.92 14.74 4.06
CA ARG A 90 6.05 15.65 4.10
C ARG A 90 6.17 16.31 5.47
N PRO A 91 7.39 16.55 5.92
CA PRO A 91 8.66 16.28 5.25
C PRO A 91 9.19 14.86 5.45
N GLY A 92 8.66 14.12 6.41
CA GLY A 92 9.25 12.87 6.89
C GLY A 92 9.14 11.70 5.93
N GLY A 93 8.11 11.67 5.07
CA GLY A 93 7.84 10.53 4.18
C GLY A 93 8.47 10.60 2.80
N VAL A 94 9.22 11.67 2.49
CA VAL A 94 9.82 11.82 1.16
C VAL A 94 10.74 10.63 0.83
N LEU A 95 10.78 10.28 -0.45
CA LEU A 95 11.59 9.17 -0.93
C LEU A 95 13.08 9.43 -0.66
N ARG A 96 13.69 8.57 0.14
CA ARG A 96 15.12 8.68 0.46
C ARG A 96 15.61 7.38 1.11
N HIS A 97 16.94 7.24 1.16
CA HIS A 97 17.56 6.20 1.96
C HIS A 97 17.39 6.51 3.44
N ARG A 98 16.99 5.50 4.19
CA ARG A 98 16.81 5.62 5.65
C ARG A 98 17.99 4.98 6.38
N GLU A 99 18.26 5.43 7.59
CA GLU A 99 19.34 4.89 8.40
C GLU A 99 19.13 3.41 8.76
N TRP A 100 17.88 2.93 8.68
CA TRP A 100 17.58 1.52 8.93
C TRP A 100 17.71 0.63 7.68
N GLY A 101 18.33 1.15 6.62
CA GLY A 101 18.71 0.33 5.46
C GLY A 101 17.67 0.19 4.36
N LEU A 102 16.65 1.04 4.36
CA LEU A 102 15.62 1.02 3.34
C LEU A 102 15.60 2.31 2.52
N TYR A 103 15.44 2.16 1.22
CA TYR A 103 15.11 3.27 0.33
C TYR A 103 13.59 3.29 0.20
N GLU A 104 12.94 4.26 0.84
CA GLU A 104 11.48 4.20 0.98
C GLU A 104 10.81 5.56 0.95
N VAL A 105 9.51 5.51 0.61
CA VAL A 105 8.59 6.64 0.64
C VAL A 105 7.40 6.29 1.52
N GLY A 106 6.88 7.27 2.25
CA GLY A 106 5.66 7.11 3.05
C GLY A 106 4.54 7.98 2.51
N ILE A 107 3.38 7.40 2.33
CA ILE A 107 2.20 8.11 1.83
C ILE A 107 1.00 7.90 2.75
N CYS A 108 0.06 8.83 2.68
CA CYS A 108 -1.19 8.76 3.42
C CYS A 108 -2.30 8.27 2.50
N GLY A 109 -2.87 7.12 2.83
CA GLY A 109 -3.98 6.53 2.10
C GLY A 109 -5.34 6.87 2.71
N PRO A 110 -6.39 6.20 2.24
CA PRO A 110 -7.74 6.40 2.76
C PRO A 110 -7.81 6.11 4.26
N ASP A 111 -8.65 6.84 4.97
CA ASP A 111 -8.87 6.68 6.41
C ASP A 111 -7.59 6.87 7.23
N GLY A 112 -6.66 7.70 6.75
CA GLY A 112 -5.40 7.95 7.44
C GLY A 112 -4.44 6.76 7.43
N LEU A 113 -4.61 5.83 6.50
CA LEU A 113 -3.77 4.64 6.40
C LEU A 113 -2.33 5.00 6.00
N LEU A 114 -1.36 4.58 6.81
CA LEU A 114 0.04 4.71 6.44
C LEU A 114 0.41 3.61 5.44
N VAL A 115 0.91 4.00 4.29
CA VAL A 115 1.47 3.05 3.33
C VAL A 115 2.91 3.44 3.06
N ARG A 116 3.82 2.51 3.28
CA ARG A 116 5.24 2.69 2.95
C ARG A 116 5.61 1.76 1.82
N ILE A 117 6.42 2.27 0.90
CA ILE A 117 6.93 1.49 -0.22
C ILE A 117 8.45 1.57 -0.16
N GLY A 118 9.12 0.43 -0.16
CA GLY A 118 10.56 0.43 0.02
C GLY A 118 11.27 -0.80 -0.51
N TRP A 119 12.58 -0.67 -0.62
CA TRP A 119 13.49 -1.73 -1.04
C TRP A 119 14.81 -1.56 -0.28
N PRO A 120 15.51 -2.66 0.05
CA PRO A 120 16.78 -2.51 0.77
C PRO A 120 17.76 -1.61 0.02
N SER A 121 18.31 -0.63 0.71
CA SER A 121 19.24 0.33 0.12
C SER A 121 20.44 -0.35 -0.56
N ARG A 122 20.98 -1.41 0.07
CA ARG A 122 22.11 -2.17 -0.48
C ARG A 122 21.82 -2.75 -1.86
N LEU A 123 20.56 -3.13 -2.11
CA LEU A 123 20.15 -3.70 -3.39
C LEU A 123 19.91 -2.63 -4.45
N MET A 124 19.50 -1.43 -4.03
CA MET A 124 19.38 -0.29 -4.94
C MET A 124 20.76 0.13 -5.46
N GLN A 125 21.76 0.18 -4.59
CA GLN A 125 23.14 0.50 -4.97
C GLN A 125 23.69 -0.52 -5.96
N ALA A 126 23.42 -1.80 -5.76
CA ALA A 126 23.83 -2.85 -6.69
C ALA A 126 23.22 -2.67 -8.08
N ARG A 127 21.99 -2.15 -8.15
CA ARG A 127 21.29 -1.91 -9.43
C ARG A 127 21.86 -0.72 -10.19
N THR A 128 22.42 0.24 -9.49
CA THR A 128 22.99 1.47 -10.10
C THR A 128 24.46 1.34 -10.43
N ALA A 129 25.11 0.32 -9.92
CA ALA A 129 26.51 0.04 -10.23
C ALA A 129 26.68 -0.65 -11.61
#